data_59490d3f6f118e1572772252cb34159b
#
_entry.id   59490d3f6f118e1572772252cb34159b
#
_cell.length_a   1.000
_cell.length_b   1.000
_cell.length_c   1.000
_cell.angle_alpha   90.00
_cell.angle_beta   90.00
_cell.angle_gamma   90.00
#
_symmetry.space_group_name_H-M   'P 1'
#
loop_
_entity.id
_entity.type
_entity.pdbx_description
1 polymer ?
#
loop_
_entity_poly.entity_id
_entity_poly.type
_entity_poly.pdbx_seq_one_letter_code
_entity_poly.pdbx_strand_id
1 'polypeptide(L)'
;PSHIFYLDKKHNWWGPAGITGPCGPDTEIFYDTGKPKCCPECNPSCDCGKYLEIWNNVFMEYNKQADGSYLPLAQHNVDTGMGLDRTIATLQGVESVYDTDAFTGIIKTIEELSGKHYKDSPEITRAFRIVADHIRCATFILGDPRGVTPSNVDQGYILRRLIRRAIRFAMQLGIPDNKLDAVADAVIAQYGEVYPELTANREKIMTELDKEETRFQKALRNGTREFERIKGSFENGVIDGATAFHLYDTFGFPIEFTEELAKENCLKVDVEGFKAAFEEHQKKSQAGAEQRFKGGLADTSLETARLHSATHLLQAALRKVLNDSTISQRGSNITAERLRFDFSFGRKLTKEELQQVEDQVNEWIQAKAPITCEEMTV
;
A
#
# COMPACT_ATOMS: atom_id res chain seq x y z
N PRO A 1 -31.60 27.22 -12.05
CA PRO A 1 -31.60 27.46 -10.59
C PRO A 1 -31.93 26.20 -9.79
N SER A 2 -32.82 25.31 -10.29
CA SER A 2 -33.26 24.08 -9.61
C SER A 2 -32.18 22.97 -9.58
N HIS A 3 -31.08 23.12 -10.31
CA HIS A 3 -29.96 22.19 -10.37
C HIS A 3 -28.67 22.77 -9.75
N ILE A 4 -28.79 23.88 -9.00
CA ILE A 4 -27.67 24.48 -8.28
C ILE A 4 -27.94 24.32 -6.79
N PHE A 5 -27.00 23.69 -6.10
CA PHE A 5 -27.06 23.42 -4.67
C PHE A 5 -25.90 24.15 -3.98
N TYR A 6 -26.21 24.90 -2.92
CA TYR A 6 -25.22 25.55 -2.08
C TYR A 6 -25.02 24.67 -0.85
N LEU A 7 -23.85 24.11 -0.71
CA LEU A 7 -23.52 23.21 0.39
C LEU A 7 -22.51 23.88 1.33
N ASP A 8 -22.30 23.27 2.47
CA ASP A 8 -21.38 23.75 3.49
C ASP A 8 -19.91 23.41 3.16
N LYS A 9 -18.98 23.87 4.00
CA LYS A 9 -17.55 23.63 3.85
C LYS A 9 -17.20 22.13 3.81
N LYS A 10 -18.02 21.27 4.38
CA LYS A 10 -17.78 19.82 4.35
C LYS A 10 -17.87 19.24 2.93
N HIS A 11 -18.70 19.86 2.08
CA HIS A 11 -19.05 19.38 0.74
C HIS A 11 -18.54 20.30 -0.38
N ASN A 12 -18.21 21.56 -0.09
CA ASN A 12 -17.72 22.52 -1.06
C ASN A 12 -16.38 23.14 -0.63
N TRP A 13 -15.43 22.29 -0.24
CA TRP A 13 -14.08 22.70 0.09
C TRP A 13 -13.08 21.56 -0.19
N TRP A 14 -12.03 21.88 -0.91
CA TRP A 14 -10.94 20.94 -1.20
C TRP A 14 -9.62 21.33 -0.52
N GLY A 15 -8.93 20.36 -0.03
CA GLY A 15 -7.55 20.44 0.43
C GLY A 15 -7.33 20.99 1.85
N PRO A 16 -6.07 21.06 2.21
CA PRO A 16 -4.91 20.61 1.41
C PRO A 16 -4.83 19.08 1.30
N ALA A 17 -4.09 18.58 0.30
CA ALA A 17 -3.84 17.15 0.13
C ALA A 17 -3.03 16.53 1.28
N GLY A 18 -2.31 17.36 2.06
CA GLY A 18 -1.58 16.99 3.28
C GLY A 18 -2.06 17.77 4.50
N ILE A 19 -1.20 17.85 5.52
CA ILE A 19 -1.48 18.64 6.73
C ILE A 19 -1.50 20.13 6.41
N THR A 20 -0.63 20.58 5.51
CA THR A 20 -0.45 21.96 5.06
C THR A 20 -0.48 22.05 3.54
N GLY A 21 -0.77 23.22 2.98
CA GLY A 21 -0.70 23.46 1.55
C GLY A 21 -1.88 24.23 0.98
N PRO A 22 -1.90 24.42 -0.35
CA PRO A 22 -2.97 25.12 -1.05
C PRO A 22 -4.33 24.44 -0.86
N CYS A 23 -5.36 25.24 -0.73
CA CYS A 23 -6.75 24.80 -0.56
C CYS A 23 -7.72 25.92 -0.87
N GLY A 24 -8.99 25.61 -0.98
CA GLY A 24 -10.03 26.61 -1.18
C GLY A 24 -11.41 26.02 -1.39
N PRO A 25 -12.43 26.89 -1.54
CA PRO A 25 -13.77 26.44 -1.90
C PRO A 25 -13.79 25.82 -3.28
N ASP A 26 -14.74 24.95 -3.51
CA ASP A 26 -14.89 24.28 -4.79
C ASP A 26 -16.32 24.31 -5.33
N THR A 27 -16.45 23.97 -6.61
CA THR A 27 -17.72 23.70 -7.27
C THR A 27 -17.60 22.39 -8.02
N GLU A 28 -18.58 21.54 -7.84
CA GLU A 28 -18.59 20.20 -8.43
C GLU A 28 -19.71 20.07 -9.47
N ILE A 29 -19.48 19.27 -10.50
CA ILE A 29 -20.47 18.90 -11.50
C ILE A 29 -20.87 17.45 -11.27
N PHE A 30 -22.17 17.24 -11.06
CA PHE A 30 -22.75 15.94 -10.85
C PHE A 30 -23.61 15.50 -12.03
N TYR A 31 -23.49 14.24 -12.38
CA TYR A 31 -24.39 13.58 -13.31
C TYR A 31 -25.56 12.94 -12.55
N ASP A 32 -26.80 13.22 -13.00
CA ASP A 32 -27.98 12.53 -12.46
C ASP A 32 -28.11 11.17 -13.12
N THR A 33 -27.90 10.10 -12.34
CA THR A 33 -27.93 8.71 -12.83
C THR A 33 -29.36 8.20 -13.15
N GLY A 34 -30.38 9.01 -12.91
CA GLY A 34 -31.79 8.60 -13.08
C GLY A 34 -32.35 7.77 -11.93
N LYS A 35 -31.54 7.36 -10.94
CA LYS A 35 -32.05 6.64 -9.77
C LYS A 35 -33.06 7.46 -8.98
N PRO A 36 -34.01 6.81 -8.27
CA PRO A 36 -34.97 7.53 -7.44
C PRO A 36 -34.28 8.31 -6.31
N LYS A 37 -34.91 9.37 -5.87
CA LYS A 37 -34.47 10.12 -4.68
C LYS A 37 -34.53 9.24 -3.44
N CYS A 38 -33.51 9.29 -2.59
CA CYS A 38 -33.47 8.56 -1.32
C CYS A 38 -34.37 9.18 -0.24
N CYS A 39 -34.63 10.49 -0.34
CA CYS A 39 -35.49 11.26 0.56
C CYS A 39 -36.02 12.51 -0.17
N PRO A 40 -36.99 13.25 0.39
CA PRO A 40 -37.52 14.49 -0.22
C PRO A 40 -36.44 15.55 -0.48
N GLU A 41 -35.46 15.66 0.43
CA GLU A 41 -34.35 16.61 0.38
C GLU A 41 -33.13 16.08 -0.39
N CYS A 42 -33.27 14.97 -1.10
CA CYS A 42 -32.15 14.33 -1.82
C CYS A 42 -31.47 15.33 -2.78
N ASN A 43 -30.18 15.50 -2.59
CA ASN A 43 -29.32 16.43 -3.31
C ASN A 43 -27.92 15.79 -3.50
N PRO A 44 -26.96 16.46 -4.17
CA PRO A 44 -25.62 15.91 -4.43
C PRO A 44 -24.79 15.52 -3.20
N SER A 45 -25.11 16.00 -1.99
CA SER A 45 -24.43 15.57 -0.77
C SER A 45 -24.89 14.20 -0.23
N CYS A 46 -25.87 13.56 -0.88
CA CYS A 46 -26.37 12.25 -0.49
C CYS A 46 -25.56 11.12 -1.13
N ASP A 47 -25.11 10.16 -0.31
CA ASP A 47 -24.37 8.96 -0.76
C ASP A 47 -25.27 7.87 -1.39
N CYS A 48 -26.44 8.24 -1.91
CA CYS A 48 -27.42 7.26 -2.46
C CYS A 48 -27.12 6.81 -3.90
N GLY A 49 -26.13 7.42 -4.54
CA GLY A 49 -25.73 7.12 -5.91
C GLY A 49 -26.67 7.66 -6.98
N LYS A 50 -27.60 8.57 -6.62
CA LYS A 50 -28.40 9.31 -7.59
C LYS A 50 -27.56 10.33 -8.34
N TYR A 51 -26.71 11.03 -7.63
CA TYR A 51 -25.81 12.03 -8.19
C TYR A 51 -24.38 11.51 -8.16
N LEU A 52 -23.73 11.45 -9.30
CA LEU A 52 -22.35 11.00 -9.48
C LEU A 52 -21.48 12.20 -9.83
N GLU A 53 -20.56 12.57 -8.94
CA GLU A 53 -19.58 13.61 -9.20
C GLU A 53 -18.66 13.19 -10.36
N ILE A 54 -18.57 14.02 -11.39
CA ILE A 54 -17.73 13.80 -12.57
C ILE A 54 -16.63 14.86 -12.71
N TRP A 55 -16.78 16.02 -12.12
CA TRP A 55 -15.86 17.16 -12.26
C TRP A 55 -15.85 18.02 -11.01
N ASN A 56 -14.67 18.52 -10.65
CA ASN A 56 -14.48 19.46 -9.56
C ASN A 56 -13.64 20.66 -10.03
N ASN A 57 -14.05 21.90 -9.71
CA ASN A 57 -13.27 23.11 -9.89
C ASN A 57 -12.92 23.66 -8.51
N VAL A 58 -11.65 23.65 -8.16
CA VAL A 58 -11.15 24.13 -6.88
C VAL A 58 -10.60 25.54 -7.05
N PHE A 59 -11.15 26.49 -6.33
CA PHE A 59 -10.65 27.86 -6.29
C PHE A 59 -9.54 27.94 -5.22
N MET A 60 -8.29 27.78 -5.65
CA MET A 60 -7.10 27.83 -4.79
C MET A 60 -6.90 29.27 -4.30
N GLU A 61 -7.39 29.55 -3.11
CA GLU A 61 -7.42 30.88 -2.51
C GLU A 61 -6.56 30.98 -1.25
N TYR A 62 -6.37 29.86 -0.55
CA TYR A 62 -5.71 29.82 0.75
C TYR A 62 -4.56 28.84 0.79
N ASN A 63 -3.62 29.08 1.71
CA ASN A 63 -2.58 28.14 2.12
C ASN A 63 -2.76 27.79 3.59
N LYS A 64 -3.15 26.55 3.88
CA LYS A 64 -3.30 26.06 5.26
C LYS A 64 -1.95 25.87 5.91
N GLN A 65 -1.78 26.44 7.10
CA GLN A 65 -0.56 26.38 7.91
C GLN A 65 -0.59 25.19 8.88
N ALA A 66 0.57 24.87 9.47
CA ALA A 66 0.71 23.79 10.46
C ALA A 66 -0.10 24.01 11.75
N ASP A 67 -0.37 25.28 12.11
CA ASP A 67 -1.21 25.65 13.25
C ASP A 67 -2.71 25.61 12.93
N GLY A 68 -3.08 25.22 11.70
CA GLY A 68 -4.45 25.12 11.22
C GLY A 68 -5.03 26.43 10.68
N SER A 69 -4.31 27.54 10.70
CA SER A 69 -4.72 28.80 10.12
C SER A 69 -4.68 28.78 8.59
N TYR A 70 -5.43 29.67 7.94
CA TYR A 70 -5.50 29.82 6.49
C TYR A 70 -4.97 31.20 6.10
N LEU A 71 -3.89 31.24 5.35
CA LEU A 71 -3.35 32.49 4.80
C LEU A 71 -3.75 32.61 3.33
N PRO A 72 -4.16 33.81 2.87
CA PRO A 72 -4.44 34.01 1.44
C PRO A 72 -3.21 33.70 0.59
N LEU A 73 -3.42 33.08 -0.56
CA LEU A 73 -2.38 32.89 -1.57
C LEU A 73 -2.10 34.21 -2.28
N ALA A 74 -0.84 34.48 -2.61
CA ALA A 74 -0.45 35.64 -3.39
C ALA A 74 -0.99 35.59 -4.84
N GLN A 75 -1.17 34.39 -5.37
CA GLN A 75 -1.77 34.12 -6.67
C GLN A 75 -2.93 33.15 -6.50
N HIS A 76 -4.09 33.52 -6.98
CA HIS A 76 -5.26 32.65 -7.01
C HIS A 76 -5.25 31.83 -8.30
N ASN A 77 -5.57 30.56 -8.21
CA ASN A 77 -5.67 29.64 -9.33
C ASN A 77 -7.03 28.91 -9.27
N VAL A 78 -7.47 28.43 -10.41
CA VAL A 78 -8.53 27.42 -10.48
C VAL A 78 -7.86 26.12 -10.88
N ASP A 79 -7.93 25.15 -9.98
CA ASP A 79 -7.46 23.79 -10.26
C ASP A 79 -8.66 22.92 -10.58
N THR A 80 -8.54 22.00 -11.53
CA THR A 80 -9.66 21.17 -11.97
C THR A 80 -9.33 19.70 -11.83
N GLY A 81 -10.31 18.91 -11.37
CA GLY A 81 -10.22 17.47 -11.28
C GLY A 81 -11.38 16.80 -11.99
N MET A 82 -11.10 15.67 -12.66
CA MET A 82 -12.12 14.86 -13.32
C MET A 82 -11.96 13.40 -12.90
N GLY A 83 -13.07 12.78 -12.49
CA GLY A 83 -13.11 11.34 -12.31
C GLY A 83 -13.14 10.63 -13.66
N LEU A 84 -11.98 10.19 -14.19
CA LEU A 84 -11.90 9.59 -15.52
C LEU A 84 -12.83 8.37 -15.63
N ASP A 85 -12.73 7.40 -14.74
CA ASP A 85 -13.57 6.19 -14.75
C ASP A 85 -15.08 6.54 -14.66
N ARG A 86 -15.45 7.54 -13.84
CA ARG A 86 -16.83 8.01 -13.69
C ARG A 86 -17.34 8.69 -14.96
N THR A 87 -16.51 9.49 -15.60
CA THR A 87 -16.84 10.17 -16.86
C THR A 87 -17.01 9.15 -17.98
N ILE A 88 -16.10 8.15 -18.08
CA ILE A 88 -16.22 7.06 -19.05
C ILE A 88 -17.54 6.30 -18.85
N ALA A 89 -17.88 5.94 -17.61
CA ALA A 89 -19.15 5.25 -17.33
C ALA A 89 -20.37 6.06 -17.76
N THR A 90 -20.34 7.38 -17.51
CA THR A 90 -21.40 8.31 -17.92
C THR A 90 -21.51 8.37 -19.45
N LEU A 91 -20.39 8.51 -20.17
CA LEU A 91 -20.35 8.60 -21.63
C LEU A 91 -20.75 7.28 -22.33
N GLN A 92 -20.38 6.14 -21.73
CA GLN A 92 -20.78 4.81 -22.22
C GLN A 92 -22.22 4.43 -21.82
N GLY A 93 -22.88 5.22 -20.97
CA GLY A 93 -24.24 4.98 -20.53
C GLY A 93 -24.41 3.72 -19.69
N VAL A 94 -23.36 3.33 -18.92
CA VAL A 94 -23.39 2.15 -18.06
C VAL A 94 -23.56 2.55 -16.59
N GLU A 95 -24.11 1.61 -15.79
CA GLU A 95 -24.45 1.89 -14.38
C GLU A 95 -23.25 1.94 -13.43
N SER A 96 -22.15 1.31 -13.81
CA SER A 96 -20.96 1.18 -12.97
C SER A 96 -19.69 1.35 -13.77
N VAL A 97 -18.67 1.95 -13.17
CA VAL A 97 -17.31 2.03 -13.75
C VAL A 97 -16.76 0.66 -14.15
N TYR A 98 -17.15 -0.39 -13.43
CA TYR A 98 -16.74 -1.77 -13.72
C TYR A 98 -17.41 -2.37 -14.96
N ASP A 99 -18.44 -1.73 -15.50
CA ASP A 99 -19.14 -2.13 -16.72
C ASP A 99 -18.55 -1.44 -17.97
N THR A 100 -17.56 -0.56 -17.79
CA THR A 100 -16.88 0.14 -18.88
C THR A 100 -15.83 -0.74 -19.54
N ASP A 101 -15.40 -0.34 -20.73
CA ASP A 101 -14.26 -0.97 -21.43
C ASP A 101 -12.95 -0.89 -20.63
N ALA A 102 -12.83 0.04 -19.67
CA ALA A 102 -11.71 0.12 -18.73
C ALA A 102 -11.59 -1.11 -17.81
N PHE A 103 -12.66 -1.89 -17.62
CA PHE A 103 -12.67 -3.05 -16.73
C PHE A 103 -13.15 -4.35 -17.37
N THR A 104 -13.91 -4.29 -18.45
CA THR A 104 -14.56 -5.51 -19.03
C THR A 104 -13.55 -6.58 -19.42
N GLY A 105 -12.37 -6.24 -19.93
CA GLY A 105 -11.29 -7.19 -20.22
C GLY A 105 -10.75 -7.89 -18.97
N ILE A 106 -10.57 -7.13 -17.90
CA ILE A 106 -10.10 -7.63 -16.60
C ILE A 106 -11.17 -8.54 -15.97
N ILE A 107 -12.45 -8.11 -15.98
CA ILE A 107 -13.60 -8.87 -15.48
C ILE A 107 -13.70 -10.21 -16.22
N LYS A 108 -13.57 -10.21 -17.55
CA LYS A 108 -13.60 -11.43 -18.37
C LYS A 108 -12.51 -12.43 -17.94
N THR A 109 -11.30 -11.97 -17.70
CA THR A 109 -10.23 -12.84 -17.19
C THR A 109 -10.59 -13.45 -15.82
N ILE A 110 -11.23 -12.69 -14.94
CA ILE A 110 -11.68 -13.19 -13.64
C ILE A 110 -12.81 -14.24 -13.83
N GLU A 111 -13.71 -14.06 -14.79
CA GLU A 111 -14.73 -15.06 -15.15
C GLU A 111 -14.08 -16.38 -15.61
N GLU A 112 -13.11 -16.30 -16.52
CA GLU A 112 -12.38 -17.46 -17.04
C GLU A 112 -11.64 -18.23 -15.92
N LEU A 113 -11.03 -17.51 -14.97
CA LEU A 113 -10.31 -18.13 -13.85
C LEU A 113 -11.23 -18.73 -12.79
N SER A 114 -12.36 -18.10 -12.51
CA SER A 114 -13.28 -18.50 -11.44
C SER A 114 -14.37 -19.49 -11.90
N GLY A 115 -14.67 -19.52 -13.19
CA GLY A 115 -15.83 -20.25 -13.74
C GLY A 115 -17.17 -19.66 -13.33
N LYS A 116 -17.20 -18.45 -12.78
CA LYS A 116 -18.42 -17.72 -12.39
C LYS A 116 -18.63 -16.53 -13.30
N HIS A 117 -19.90 -16.06 -13.39
CA HIS A 117 -20.20 -14.88 -14.18
C HIS A 117 -20.39 -13.64 -13.31
N TYR A 118 -19.88 -12.52 -13.81
CA TYR A 118 -20.08 -11.21 -13.20
C TYR A 118 -21.58 -10.89 -13.11
N LYS A 119 -22.02 -10.42 -11.96
CA LYS A 119 -23.44 -10.13 -11.62
C LYS A 119 -24.33 -11.34 -11.33
N ASP A 120 -23.80 -12.55 -11.18
CA ASP A 120 -24.60 -13.71 -10.76
C ASP A 120 -25.28 -13.51 -9.40
N SER A 121 -24.61 -12.81 -8.47
CA SER A 121 -25.20 -12.36 -7.20
C SER A 121 -24.51 -11.07 -6.73
N PRO A 122 -25.08 -10.34 -5.76
CA PRO A 122 -24.43 -9.17 -5.16
C PRO A 122 -23.06 -9.48 -4.57
N GLU A 123 -22.89 -10.62 -3.92
CA GLU A 123 -21.64 -11.07 -3.30
C GLU A 123 -20.59 -11.38 -4.37
N ILE A 124 -20.97 -12.08 -5.42
CA ILE A 124 -20.10 -12.37 -6.57
C ILE A 124 -19.70 -11.06 -7.26
N THR A 125 -20.68 -10.20 -7.55
CA THR A 125 -20.43 -8.88 -8.15
C THR A 125 -19.41 -8.08 -7.33
N ARG A 126 -19.58 -8.03 -6.01
CA ARG A 126 -18.66 -7.34 -5.10
C ARG A 126 -17.25 -7.95 -5.17
N ALA A 127 -17.14 -9.26 -5.16
CA ALA A 127 -15.86 -9.95 -5.20
C ALA A 127 -15.11 -9.68 -6.52
N PHE A 128 -15.81 -9.75 -7.67
CA PHE A 128 -15.26 -9.41 -8.98
C PHE A 128 -14.70 -7.99 -9.02
N ARG A 129 -15.48 -7.02 -8.53
CA ARG A 129 -15.09 -5.61 -8.49
C ARG A 129 -13.84 -5.39 -7.64
N ILE A 130 -13.77 -6.02 -6.48
CA ILE A 130 -12.62 -5.91 -5.57
C ILE A 130 -11.36 -6.50 -6.22
N VAL A 131 -11.45 -7.69 -6.81
CA VAL A 131 -10.29 -8.31 -7.47
C VAL A 131 -9.83 -7.44 -8.65
N ALA A 132 -10.74 -7.02 -9.53
CA ALA A 132 -10.41 -6.21 -10.69
C ALA A 132 -9.77 -4.87 -10.31
N ASP A 133 -10.39 -4.12 -9.40
CA ASP A 133 -9.92 -2.81 -8.95
C ASP A 133 -8.56 -2.89 -8.26
N HIS A 134 -8.43 -3.80 -7.30
CA HIS A 134 -7.22 -3.90 -6.49
C HIS A 134 -6.03 -4.43 -7.27
N ILE A 135 -6.23 -5.38 -8.18
CA ILE A 135 -5.13 -5.88 -9.03
C ILE A 135 -4.78 -4.83 -10.09
N ARG A 136 -5.74 -4.11 -10.67
CA ARG A 136 -5.43 -2.96 -11.55
C ARG A 136 -4.54 -1.96 -10.81
N CYS A 137 -4.96 -1.52 -9.64
CA CYS A 137 -4.19 -0.56 -8.83
C CYS A 137 -2.81 -1.10 -8.45
N ALA A 138 -2.72 -2.35 -7.99
CA ALA A 138 -1.44 -2.97 -7.63
C ALA A 138 -0.49 -3.09 -8.82
N THR A 139 -1.00 -3.43 -10.00
CA THR A 139 -0.23 -3.53 -11.25
C THR A 139 0.41 -2.19 -11.61
N PHE A 140 -0.35 -1.09 -11.55
CA PHE A 140 0.18 0.25 -11.79
C PHE A 140 1.23 0.68 -10.75
N ILE A 141 0.98 0.44 -9.46
CA ILE A 141 1.93 0.79 -8.40
C ILE A 141 3.24 -0.01 -8.54
N LEU A 142 3.16 -1.32 -8.82
CA LEU A 142 4.33 -2.17 -9.00
C LEU A 142 5.09 -1.87 -10.28
N GLY A 143 4.35 -1.49 -11.33
CA GLY A 143 4.90 -1.16 -12.65
C GLY A 143 5.53 0.22 -12.74
N ASP A 144 5.23 1.14 -11.82
CA ASP A 144 5.84 2.46 -11.79
C ASP A 144 7.37 2.37 -11.64
N PRO A 145 8.17 3.19 -12.37
CA PRO A 145 9.63 3.21 -12.25
C PRO A 145 10.12 3.51 -10.83
N ARG A 146 9.38 4.32 -10.06
CA ARG A 146 9.62 4.59 -8.64
C ARG A 146 8.93 3.56 -7.73
N GLY A 147 8.34 2.53 -8.32
CA GLY A 147 7.36 1.64 -7.74
C GLY A 147 7.69 1.14 -6.34
N VAL A 148 6.66 1.12 -5.53
CA VAL A 148 6.69 0.63 -4.16
C VAL A 148 6.46 -0.87 -4.17
N THR A 149 7.15 -1.60 -3.30
CA THR A 149 6.90 -3.05 -3.08
C THR A 149 6.09 -3.26 -1.81
N PRO A 150 5.34 -4.39 -1.70
CA PRO A 150 4.56 -4.69 -0.50
C PRO A 150 5.43 -4.72 0.76
N SER A 151 5.08 -3.92 1.76
CA SER A 151 5.82 -3.80 3.03
C SER A 151 4.89 -3.69 4.23
N ASN A 152 5.45 -3.51 5.44
CA ASN A 152 4.68 -3.30 6.67
C ASN A 152 4.48 -1.82 7.01
N VAL A 153 5.02 -0.92 6.22
CA VAL A 153 5.04 0.52 6.51
C VAL A 153 4.63 1.34 5.28
N ASP A 154 4.12 2.54 5.51
CA ASP A 154 3.84 3.57 4.53
C ASP A 154 3.03 3.08 3.30
N GLN A 155 3.39 3.53 2.11
CA GLN A 155 2.71 3.18 0.85
C GLN A 155 2.78 1.68 0.55
N GLY A 156 3.87 1.01 0.96
CA GLY A 156 4.02 -0.43 0.78
C GLY A 156 3.02 -1.25 1.61
N TYR A 157 2.59 -0.72 2.77
CA TYR A 157 1.50 -1.32 3.55
C TYR A 157 0.16 -1.21 2.83
N ILE A 158 -0.14 -0.06 2.23
CA ILE A 158 -1.36 0.13 1.44
C ILE A 158 -1.39 -0.86 0.27
N LEU A 159 -0.31 -0.94 -0.51
CA LEU A 159 -0.19 -1.91 -1.61
C LEU A 159 -0.38 -3.35 -1.13
N ARG A 160 0.29 -3.75 -0.05
CA ARG A 160 0.12 -5.07 0.55
C ARG A 160 -1.33 -5.35 0.92
N ARG A 161 -2.03 -4.40 1.53
CA ARG A 161 -3.43 -4.52 1.91
C ARG A 161 -4.34 -4.72 0.70
N LEU A 162 -4.12 -3.98 -0.39
CA LEU A 162 -4.85 -4.15 -1.65
C LEU A 162 -4.67 -5.56 -2.22
N ILE A 163 -3.43 -6.02 -2.35
CA ILE A 163 -3.13 -7.36 -2.88
C ILE A 163 -3.77 -8.44 -2.01
N ARG A 164 -3.60 -8.38 -0.69
CA ARG A 164 -4.17 -9.36 0.24
C ARG A 164 -5.69 -9.39 0.19
N ARG A 165 -6.32 -8.23 0.04
CA ARG A 165 -7.77 -8.15 -0.12
C ARG A 165 -8.22 -8.79 -1.43
N ALA A 166 -7.51 -8.57 -2.53
CA ALA A 166 -7.77 -9.24 -3.79
C ALA A 166 -7.63 -10.77 -3.66
N ILE A 167 -6.57 -11.27 -3.00
CA ILE A 167 -6.35 -12.71 -2.74
C ILE A 167 -7.55 -13.32 -1.99
N ARG A 168 -8.02 -12.65 -0.94
CA ARG A 168 -9.19 -13.14 -0.17
C ARG A 168 -10.43 -13.30 -1.05
N PHE A 169 -10.75 -12.29 -1.86
CA PHE A 169 -11.92 -12.33 -2.74
C PHE A 169 -11.73 -13.26 -3.94
N ALA A 170 -10.52 -13.42 -4.46
CA ALA A 170 -10.18 -14.42 -5.47
C ALA A 170 -10.44 -15.84 -4.95
N MET A 171 -10.02 -16.13 -3.71
CA MET A 171 -10.31 -17.41 -3.06
C MET A 171 -11.83 -17.62 -2.87
N GLN A 172 -12.59 -16.59 -2.50
CA GLN A 172 -14.05 -16.65 -2.40
C GLN A 172 -14.72 -16.94 -3.75
N LEU A 173 -14.16 -16.41 -4.84
CA LEU A 173 -14.60 -16.70 -6.20
C LEU A 173 -14.23 -18.12 -6.66
N GLY A 174 -13.31 -18.81 -5.97
CA GLY A 174 -12.81 -20.12 -6.35
C GLY A 174 -11.67 -20.04 -7.36
N ILE A 175 -11.03 -18.89 -7.52
CA ILE A 175 -9.82 -18.75 -8.35
C ILE A 175 -8.70 -19.57 -7.72
N PRO A 176 -8.00 -20.43 -8.52
CA PRO A 176 -6.88 -21.21 -8.00
C PRO A 176 -5.76 -20.34 -7.45
N ASP A 177 -4.99 -20.91 -6.53
CA ASP A 177 -3.82 -20.24 -5.95
C ASP A 177 -2.81 -19.80 -7.04
N ASN A 178 -2.16 -18.67 -6.81
CA ASN A 178 -1.13 -18.09 -7.68
C ASN A 178 -1.64 -17.86 -9.13
N LYS A 179 -2.83 -17.27 -9.26
CA LYS A 179 -3.46 -16.92 -10.54
C LYS A 179 -3.80 -15.42 -10.67
N LEU A 180 -3.45 -14.61 -9.69
CA LEU A 180 -3.65 -13.16 -9.80
C LEU A 180 -2.68 -12.52 -10.80
N ASP A 181 -1.59 -13.20 -11.14
CA ASP A 181 -0.70 -12.85 -12.24
C ASP A 181 -1.45 -12.74 -13.58
N ALA A 182 -2.36 -13.68 -13.88
CA ALA A 182 -3.16 -13.63 -15.09
C ALA A 182 -4.10 -12.40 -15.13
N VAL A 183 -4.63 -11.97 -13.97
CA VAL A 183 -5.43 -10.74 -13.88
C VAL A 183 -4.54 -9.51 -14.12
N ALA A 184 -3.32 -9.49 -13.57
CA ALA A 184 -2.36 -8.43 -13.83
C ALA A 184 -1.90 -8.39 -15.30
N ASP A 185 -1.74 -9.55 -15.95
CA ASP A 185 -1.49 -9.62 -17.40
C ASP A 185 -2.60 -8.99 -18.23
N ALA A 186 -3.86 -9.21 -17.85
CA ALA A 186 -4.99 -8.54 -18.52
C ALA A 186 -4.92 -7.02 -18.37
N VAL A 187 -4.49 -6.52 -17.19
CA VAL A 187 -4.25 -5.09 -16.98
C VAL A 187 -3.13 -4.58 -17.90
N ILE A 188 -2.00 -5.29 -17.95
CA ILE A 188 -0.86 -4.91 -18.79
C ILE A 188 -1.24 -4.94 -20.28
N ALA A 189 -1.98 -5.95 -20.71
CA ALA A 189 -2.45 -6.06 -22.10
C ALA A 189 -3.37 -4.88 -22.48
N GLN A 190 -4.21 -4.43 -21.57
CA GLN A 190 -5.14 -3.34 -21.81
C GLN A 190 -4.48 -1.96 -21.79
N TYR A 191 -3.54 -1.75 -20.88
CA TYR A 191 -2.98 -0.41 -20.60
C TYR A 191 -1.54 -0.23 -21.08
N GLY A 192 -0.82 -1.29 -21.42
CA GLY A 192 0.62 -1.27 -21.71
C GLY A 192 1.01 -0.47 -22.96
N GLU A 193 0.09 -0.22 -23.89
CA GLU A 193 0.34 0.66 -25.04
C GLU A 193 0.45 2.13 -24.61
N VAL A 194 -0.43 2.55 -23.67
CA VAL A 194 -0.47 3.92 -23.15
C VAL A 194 0.54 4.12 -22.02
N TYR A 195 0.78 3.07 -21.25
CA TYR A 195 1.69 3.04 -20.09
C TYR A 195 2.79 1.98 -20.31
N PRO A 196 3.80 2.26 -21.16
CA PRO A 196 4.81 1.28 -21.57
C PRO A 196 5.65 0.74 -20.40
N GLU A 197 5.73 1.46 -19.29
CA GLU A 197 6.37 1.01 -18.05
C GLU A 197 5.72 -0.26 -17.48
N LEU A 198 4.43 -0.50 -17.69
CA LEU A 198 3.76 -1.73 -17.25
C LEU A 198 4.32 -2.94 -17.99
N THR A 199 4.53 -2.81 -19.30
CA THR A 199 5.14 -3.86 -20.12
C THR A 199 6.60 -4.05 -19.78
N ALA A 200 7.36 -2.97 -19.62
CA ALA A 200 8.78 -3.01 -19.27
C ALA A 200 9.04 -3.66 -17.90
N ASN A 201 8.16 -3.42 -16.92
CA ASN A 201 8.29 -3.94 -15.56
C ASN A 201 7.43 -5.19 -15.29
N ARG A 202 6.91 -5.86 -16.33
CA ARG A 202 6.03 -7.03 -16.21
C ARG A 202 6.61 -8.11 -15.27
N GLU A 203 7.86 -8.48 -15.45
CA GLU A 203 8.51 -9.52 -14.63
C GLU A 203 8.55 -9.15 -13.14
N LYS A 204 8.83 -7.89 -12.84
CA LYS A 204 8.79 -7.36 -11.47
C LYS A 204 7.37 -7.44 -10.89
N ILE A 205 6.35 -7.03 -11.65
CA ILE A 205 4.95 -7.07 -11.24
C ILE A 205 4.55 -8.51 -10.86
N MET A 206 4.80 -9.47 -11.75
CA MET A 206 4.46 -10.87 -11.55
C MET A 206 5.18 -11.46 -10.33
N THR A 207 6.47 -11.19 -10.22
CA THR A 207 7.30 -11.68 -9.10
C THR A 207 6.81 -11.16 -7.75
N GLU A 208 6.46 -9.90 -7.63
CA GLU A 208 5.99 -9.32 -6.36
C GLU A 208 4.57 -9.75 -6.01
N LEU A 209 3.67 -9.92 -6.99
CA LEU A 209 2.35 -10.49 -6.78
C LEU A 209 2.44 -11.94 -6.30
N ASP A 210 3.18 -12.80 -6.99
CA ASP A 210 3.35 -14.20 -6.62
C ASP A 210 3.95 -14.36 -5.22
N LYS A 211 4.98 -13.57 -4.88
CA LYS A 211 5.56 -13.58 -3.53
C LYS A 211 4.56 -13.25 -2.45
N GLU A 212 3.73 -12.21 -2.65
CA GLU A 212 2.77 -11.79 -1.65
C GLU A 212 1.58 -12.76 -1.59
N GLU A 213 1.15 -13.32 -2.73
CA GLU A 213 0.10 -14.32 -2.82
C GLU A 213 0.51 -15.60 -2.08
N THR A 214 1.67 -16.16 -2.39
CA THR A 214 2.22 -17.36 -1.74
C THR A 214 2.35 -17.18 -0.22
N ARG A 215 2.86 -16.03 0.22
CA ARG A 215 3.01 -15.75 1.65
C ARG A 215 1.67 -15.64 2.37
N PHE A 216 0.71 -15.00 1.74
CA PHE A 216 -0.54 -14.68 2.40
C PHE A 216 -1.56 -15.81 2.38
N GLN A 217 -1.57 -16.67 1.39
CA GLN A 217 -2.53 -17.78 1.29
C GLN A 217 -2.52 -18.69 2.52
N LYS A 218 -1.33 -19.03 3.02
CA LYS A 218 -1.19 -19.84 4.22
C LYS A 218 -1.73 -19.12 5.46
N ALA A 219 -1.40 -17.83 5.59
CA ALA A 219 -1.88 -16.98 6.67
C ALA A 219 -3.41 -16.82 6.62
N LEU A 220 -3.96 -16.57 5.43
CA LEU A 220 -5.39 -16.42 5.20
C LEU A 220 -6.17 -17.68 5.58
N ARG A 221 -5.75 -18.86 5.11
CA ARG A 221 -6.42 -20.13 5.45
C ARG A 221 -6.39 -20.40 6.95
N ASN A 222 -5.26 -20.16 7.59
CA ASN A 222 -5.13 -20.37 9.04
C ASN A 222 -5.93 -19.35 9.84
N GLY A 223 -5.86 -18.07 9.48
CA GLY A 223 -6.60 -17.01 10.15
C GLY A 223 -8.11 -17.14 10.00
N THR A 224 -8.60 -17.49 8.79
CA THR A 224 -10.03 -17.74 8.57
C THR A 224 -10.50 -18.94 9.40
N ARG A 225 -9.74 -20.04 9.45
CA ARG A 225 -10.09 -21.20 10.26
C ARG A 225 -10.13 -20.87 11.74
N GLU A 226 -9.18 -20.08 12.22
CA GLU A 226 -9.17 -19.63 13.63
C GLU A 226 -10.37 -18.71 13.91
N PHE A 227 -10.66 -17.77 13.03
CA PHE A 227 -11.85 -16.93 13.15
C PHE A 227 -13.14 -17.76 13.23
N GLU A 228 -13.33 -18.73 12.33
CA GLU A 228 -14.47 -19.64 12.34
C GLU A 228 -14.58 -20.42 13.65
N ARG A 229 -13.46 -20.82 14.25
CA ARG A 229 -13.41 -21.52 15.54
C ARG A 229 -13.88 -20.64 16.69
N ILE A 230 -13.51 -19.34 16.68
CA ILE A 230 -13.75 -18.43 17.80
C ILE A 230 -15.02 -17.58 17.65
N LYS A 231 -15.58 -17.43 16.44
CA LYS A 231 -16.72 -16.52 16.19
C LYS A 231 -17.95 -16.78 17.06
N GLY A 232 -18.15 -18.01 17.49
CA GLY A 232 -19.26 -18.40 18.36
C GLY A 232 -19.04 -18.13 19.86
N SER A 233 -17.85 -17.70 20.28
CA SER A 233 -17.52 -17.46 21.70
C SER A 233 -17.80 -16.02 22.18
N PHE A 234 -18.21 -15.13 21.28
CA PHE A 234 -18.45 -13.72 21.59
C PHE A 234 -19.91 -13.46 21.98
N GLU A 235 -20.25 -13.69 23.24
CA GLU A 235 -21.61 -13.56 23.79
C GLU A 235 -22.21 -12.15 23.56
N ASN A 236 -21.37 -11.11 23.53
CA ASN A 236 -21.79 -9.72 23.30
C ASN A 236 -21.79 -9.31 21.84
N GLY A 237 -21.53 -10.25 20.91
CA GLY A 237 -21.40 -9.93 19.48
C GLY A 237 -20.21 -9.02 19.13
N VAL A 238 -19.21 -8.90 20.01
CA VAL A 238 -18.03 -8.07 19.81
C VAL A 238 -16.75 -8.90 19.99
N ILE A 239 -15.90 -8.90 19.00
CA ILE A 239 -14.56 -9.46 19.05
C ILE A 239 -13.67 -8.44 19.80
N ASP A 240 -13.12 -8.85 20.93
CA ASP A 240 -12.26 -7.99 21.73
C ASP A 240 -10.93 -7.67 21.03
N GLY A 241 -10.31 -6.56 21.45
CA GLY A 241 -9.08 -6.06 20.83
C GLY A 241 -7.90 -7.02 20.96
N ALA A 242 -7.80 -7.78 22.03
CA ALA A 242 -6.72 -8.76 22.22
C ALA A 242 -6.86 -9.94 21.26
N THR A 243 -8.08 -10.42 21.02
CA THR A 243 -8.37 -11.47 20.04
C THR A 243 -8.11 -10.98 18.62
N ALA A 244 -8.54 -9.75 18.27
CA ALA A 244 -8.25 -9.14 16.99
C ALA A 244 -6.74 -8.98 16.77
N PHE A 245 -6.00 -8.58 17.80
CA PHE A 245 -4.55 -8.49 17.77
C PHE A 245 -3.87 -9.88 17.64
N HIS A 246 -4.38 -10.90 18.29
CA HIS A 246 -3.88 -12.28 18.14
C HIS A 246 -4.03 -12.77 16.67
N LEU A 247 -5.16 -12.50 16.02
CA LEU A 247 -5.33 -12.79 14.59
C LEU A 247 -4.32 -12.05 13.72
N TYR A 248 -4.03 -10.80 14.04
CA TYR A 248 -3.04 -10.00 13.34
C TYR A 248 -1.61 -10.50 13.54
N ASP A 249 -1.19 -10.68 14.78
CA ASP A 249 0.19 -11.01 15.14
C ASP A 249 0.56 -12.46 14.78
N THR A 250 -0.32 -13.41 15.08
CA THR A 250 -0.04 -14.84 14.90
C THR A 250 -0.30 -15.32 13.48
N PHE A 251 -1.35 -14.80 12.84
CA PHE A 251 -1.76 -15.26 11.52
C PHE A 251 -1.48 -14.23 10.39
N GLY A 252 -0.96 -13.05 10.72
CA GLY A 252 -0.76 -11.98 9.76
C GLY A 252 -2.06 -11.47 9.14
N PHE A 253 -3.17 -11.55 9.88
CA PHE A 253 -4.52 -11.22 9.44
C PHE A 253 -4.79 -9.73 9.71
N PRO A 254 -4.78 -8.86 8.71
CA PRO A 254 -5.00 -7.43 8.94
C PRO A 254 -6.30 -7.16 9.67
N ILE A 255 -6.33 -6.10 10.49
CA ILE A 255 -7.52 -5.74 11.27
C ILE A 255 -8.74 -5.53 10.37
N GLU A 256 -8.55 -4.96 9.21
CA GLU A 256 -9.62 -4.72 8.24
C GLU A 256 -10.27 -6.02 7.74
N PHE A 257 -9.51 -7.14 7.69
CA PHE A 257 -10.07 -8.45 7.37
C PHE A 257 -10.86 -9.04 8.52
N THR A 258 -10.39 -8.81 9.74
CA THR A 258 -11.15 -9.19 10.96
C THR A 258 -12.46 -8.41 10.99
N GLU A 259 -12.45 -7.11 10.69
CA GLU A 259 -13.67 -6.29 10.59
C GLU A 259 -14.62 -6.77 9.47
N GLU A 260 -14.09 -7.10 8.28
CA GLU A 260 -14.91 -7.63 7.18
C GLU A 260 -15.56 -8.97 7.55
N LEU A 261 -14.80 -9.92 8.12
CA LEU A 261 -15.34 -11.20 8.55
C LEU A 261 -16.34 -11.05 9.70
N ALA A 262 -16.04 -10.16 10.65
CA ALA A 262 -16.95 -9.84 11.74
C ALA A 262 -18.30 -9.32 11.19
N LYS A 263 -18.25 -8.36 10.27
CA LYS A 263 -19.43 -7.80 9.63
C LYS A 263 -20.23 -8.86 8.86
N GLU A 264 -19.58 -9.76 8.13
CA GLU A 264 -20.20 -10.87 7.41
C GLU A 264 -20.90 -11.86 8.35
N ASN A 265 -20.43 -11.96 9.63
CA ASN A 265 -21.01 -12.81 10.67
C ASN A 265 -21.85 -12.03 11.70
N CYS A 266 -22.29 -10.82 11.40
CA CYS A 266 -23.07 -9.95 12.29
C CYS A 266 -22.38 -9.63 13.62
N LEU A 267 -21.04 -9.64 13.64
CA LEU A 267 -20.21 -9.28 14.78
C LEU A 267 -19.62 -7.86 14.57
N LYS A 268 -19.13 -7.27 15.65
CA LYS A 268 -18.33 -6.04 15.67
C LYS A 268 -16.92 -6.34 16.15
N VAL A 269 -15.98 -5.42 15.93
CA VAL A 269 -14.59 -5.52 16.43
C VAL A 269 -14.29 -4.33 17.31
N ASP A 270 -13.65 -4.57 18.46
CA ASP A 270 -13.08 -3.54 19.30
C ASP A 270 -11.76 -3.03 18.70
N VAL A 271 -11.86 -2.09 17.76
CA VAL A 271 -10.73 -1.51 17.06
C VAL A 271 -9.83 -0.70 17.98
N GLU A 272 -10.39 -0.04 19.00
CA GLU A 272 -9.61 0.74 19.97
C GLU A 272 -8.79 -0.19 20.88
N GLY A 273 -9.38 -1.28 21.35
CA GLY A 273 -8.65 -2.32 22.07
C GLY A 273 -7.55 -2.97 21.21
N PHE A 274 -7.81 -3.19 19.93
CA PHE A 274 -6.77 -3.66 18.99
C PHE A 274 -5.60 -2.67 18.89
N LYS A 275 -5.87 -1.37 18.71
CA LYS A 275 -4.84 -0.32 18.65
C LYS A 275 -4.00 -0.30 19.92
N ALA A 276 -4.64 -0.37 21.08
CA ALA A 276 -3.96 -0.41 22.37
C ALA A 276 -3.03 -1.63 22.51
N ALA A 277 -3.50 -2.83 22.10
CA ALA A 277 -2.70 -4.06 22.10
C ALA A 277 -1.53 -3.97 21.10
N PHE A 278 -1.76 -3.39 19.93
CA PHE A 278 -0.73 -3.16 18.91
C PHE A 278 0.36 -2.19 19.40
N GLU A 279 -0.01 -1.08 20.02
CA GLU A 279 0.93 -0.11 20.61
C GLU A 279 1.75 -0.72 21.76
N GLU A 280 1.10 -1.51 22.60
CA GLU A 280 1.80 -2.22 23.68
C GLU A 280 2.83 -3.20 23.13
N HIS A 281 2.46 -3.97 22.10
CA HIS A 281 3.39 -4.87 21.42
C HIS A 281 4.54 -4.11 20.74
N GLN A 282 4.23 -2.98 20.10
CA GLN A 282 5.25 -2.11 19.48
C GLN A 282 6.23 -1.57 20.51
N LYS A 283 5.75 -1.09 21.68
CA LYS A 283 6.58 -0.64 22.79
C LYS A 283 7.47 -1.76 23.33
N LYS A 284 6.92 -2.98 23.51
CA LYS A 284 7.70 -4.16 23.92
C LYS A 284 8.76 -4.54 22.88
N SER A 285 8.42 -4.48 21.60
CA SER A 285 9.35 -4.74 20.49
C SER A 285 10.45 -3.68 20.41
N GLN A 286 10.10 -2.40 20.59
CA GLN A 286 11.06 -1.29 20.64
C GLN A 286 11.96 -1.38 21.87
N ALA A 287 11.43 -1.63 23.05
CA ALA A 287 12.22 -1.84 24.27
C ALA A 287 13.16 -3.05 24.14
N GLY A 288 12.71 -4.13 23.52
CA GLY A 288 13.53 -5.29 23.17
C GLY A 288 14.57 -4.98 22.09
N ALA A 289 14.25 -4.09 21.16
CA ALA A 289 15.17 -3.61 20.13
C ALA A 289 16.16 -2.58 20.70
N GLU A 290 15.75 -1.68 21.59
CA GLU A 290 16.65 -0.74 22.29
C GLU A 290 17.67 -1.46 23.18
N GLN A 291 17.28 -2.59 23.79
CA GLN A 291 18.23 -3.45 24.49
C GLN A 291 19.14 -4.25 23.56
N ARG A 292 18.69 -4.54 22.33
CA ARG A 292 19.46 -5.31 21.33
C ARG A 292 20.09 -4.43 20.23
N PHE A 293 19.51 -3.30 19.91
CA PHE A 293 19.89 -2.49 18.74
C PHE A 293 19.74 -0.99 19.00
N LYS A 294 20.79 -0.34 19.51
CA LYS A 294 20.98 1.10 19.25
C LYS A 294 21.44 1.21 17.80
N GLY A 295 20.61 1.75 16.91
CA GLY A 295 21.01 2.05 15.53
C GLY A 295 22.05 3.17 15.50
N GLY A 296 22.99 3.12 14.54
CA GLY A 296 24.05 4.10 14.41
C GLY A 296 25.29 3.81 15.28
N LEU A 297 26.08 4.85 15.56
CA LEU A 297 27.27 4.80 16.44
C LEU A 297 26.81 4.79 17.90
N ALA A 298 27.26 3.79 18.65
CA ALA A 298 26.94 3.69 20.09
C ALA A 298 27.60 4.80 20.93
N ASP A 299 28.80 5.23 20.51
CA ASP A 299 29.60 6.30 21.13
C ASP A 299 30.60 6.88 20.12
N THR A 300 31.48 7.79 20.56
CA THR A 300 32.56 8.42 19.77
C THR A 300 33.95 7.85 20.07
N SER A 301 34.03 6.62 20.60
CA SER A 301 35.30 5.95 20.88
C SER A 301 36.11 5.67 19.60
N LEU A 302 37.40 5.47 19.75
CA LEU A 302 38.29 5.14 18.64
C LEU A 302 37.90 3.80 17.99
N GLU A 303 37.47 2.86 18.79
CA GLU A 303 36.99 1.54 18.36
C GLU A 303 35.76 1.68 17.48
N THR A 304 34.77 2.46 17.92
CA THR A 304 33.54 2.71 17.17
C THR A 304 33.82 3.49 15.88
N ALA A 305 34.73 4.46 15.88
CA ALA A 305 35.18 5.20 14.69
C ALA A 305 35.85 4.27 13.67
N ARG A 306 36.70 3.32 14.12
CA ARG A 306 37.31 2.30 13.24
C ARG A 306 36.30 1.39 12.61
N LEU A 307 35.33 0.90 13.38
CA LEU A 307 34.26 0.05 12.87
C LEU A 307 33.31 0.80 11.94
N HIS A 308 33.13 2.11 12.15
CA HIS A 308 32.40 2.96 11.21
C HIS A 308 33.13 3.08 9.87
N SER A 309 34.43 3.29 9.88
CA SER A 309 35.24 3.29 8.65
C SER A 309 35.15 1.91 7.94
N ALA A 310 35.14 0.82 8.72
CA ALA A 310 35.02 -0.53 8.18
C ALA A 310 33.67 -0.77 7.46
N THR A 311 32.57 -0.06 7.82
CA THR A 311 31.30 -0.16 7.08
C THR A 311 31.42 0.28 5.64
N HIS A 312 32.16 1.35 5.38
CA HIS A 312 32.37 1.86 4.03
C HIS A 312 33.23 0.90 3.20
N LEU A 313 34.29 0.35 3.81
CA LEU A 313 35.12 -0.69 3.15
C LEU A 313 34.31 -1.94 2.85
N LEU A 314 33.47 -2.39 3.79
CA LEU A 314 32.60 -3.56 3.63
C LEU A 314 31.60 -3.37 2.49
N GLN A 315 30.96 -2.20 2.40
CA GLN A 315 30.05 -1.90 1.30
C GLN A 315 30.78 -1.91 -0.05
N ALA A 316 31.95 -1.31 -0.12
CA ALA A 316 32.76 -1.30 -1.35
C ALA A 316 33.22 -2.72 -1.74
N ALA A 317 33.65 -3.53 -0.78
CA ALA A 317 34.07 -4.92 -1.01
C ALA A 317 32.90 -5.79 -1.50
N LEU A 318 31.71 -5.66 -0.90
CA LEU A 318 30.50 -6.36 -1.35
C LEU A 318 30.18 -6.02 -2.80
N ARG A 319 30.19 -4.75 -3.19
CA ARG A 319 29.95 -4.33 -4.57
C ARG A 319 30.99 -4.91 -5.54
N LYS A 320 32.27 -4.89 -5.15
CA LYS A 320 33.37 -5.40 -5.97
C LYS A 320 33.30 -6.91 -6.15
N VAL A 321 33.19 -7.66 -5.06
CA VAL A 321 33.23 -9.13 -5.06
C VAL A 321 31.99 -9.73 -5.73
N LEU A 322 30.82 -9.15 -5.47
CA LEU A 322 29.56 -9.62 -6.02
C LEU A 322 29.24 -9.03 -7.40
N ASN A 323 30.12 -8.14 -7.89
CA ASN A 323 29.96 -7.44 -9.18
C ASN A 323 28.59 -6.77 -9.33
N ASP A 324 28.11 -6.13 -8.25
CA ASP A 324 26.79 -5.49 -8.20
C ASP A 324 26.91 -4.11 -7.55
N SER A 325 26.88 -3.06 -8.37
CA SER A 325 26.96 -1.66 -7.93
C SER A 325 25.70 -1.18 -7.22
N THR A 326 24.57 -1.91 -7.31
CA THR A 326 23.29 -1.55 -6.70
C THR A 326 23.22 -1.90 -5.23
N ILE A 327 24.16 -2.68 -4.71
CA ILE A 327 24.23 -3.04 -3.29
C ILE A 327 24.33 -1.76 -2.46
N SER A 328 23.39 -1.58 -1.55
CA SER A 328 23.30 -0.43 -0.64
C SER A 328 23.07 -0.88 0.79
N GLN A 329 23.56 -0.08 1.71
CA GLN A 329 23.30 -0.27 3.14
C GLN A 329 21.80 -0.10 3.43
N ARG A 330 21.24 -1.02 4.18
CA ARG A 330 19.85 -1.00 4.66
C ARG A 330 19.77 -0.72 6.16
N GLY A 331 20.84 -0.99 6.88
CA GLY A 331 20.97 -0.72 8.29
C GLY A 331 22.37 -1.03 8.78
N SER A 332 22.75 -0.44 9.92
CA SER A 332 23.97 -0.80 10.64
C SER A 332 23.78 -0.62 12.14
N ASN A 333 24.54 -1.39 12.90
CA ASN A 333 24.69 -1.19 14.34
C ASN A 333 26.16 -1.38 14.69
N ILE A 334 26.77 -0.34 15.27
CA ILE A 334 28.20 -0.27 15.57
C ILE A 334 28.35 -0.03 17.07
N THR A 335 29.00 -0.97 17.75
CA THR A 335 29.44 -0.86 19.14
C THR A 335 30.97 -1.04 19.19
N ALA A 336 31.59 -0.80 20.31
CA ALA A 336 33.04 -1.04 20.45
C ALA A 336 33.47 -2.49 20.18
N GLU A 337 32.52 -3.46 20.31
CA GLU A 337 32.80 -4.90 20.23
C GLU A 337 32.45 -5.49 18.87
N ARG A 338 31.48 -4.87 18.12
CA ARG A 338 30.97 -5.45 16.87
C ARG A 338 30.41 -4.42 15.91
N LEU A 339 30.47 -4.79 14.64
CA LEU A 339 29.77 -4.16 13.53
C LEU A 339 28.72 -5.13 12.99
N ARG A 340 27.45 -4.69 12.89
CA ARG A 340 26.42 -5.31 12.05
C ARG A 340 26.18 -4.42 10.83
N PHE A 341 26.11 -5.04 9.67
CA PHE A 341 25.85 -4.37 8.41
C PHE A 341 24.77 -5.12 7.62
N ASP A 342 23.63 -4.47 7.44
CA ASP A 342 22.52 -5.01 6.65
C ASP A 342 22.56 -4.37 5.27
N PHE A 343 22.47 -5.16 4.22
CA PHE A 343 22.58 -4.69 2.84
C PHE A 343 21.57 -5.34 1.90
N SER A 344 21.31 -4.68 0.76
CA SER A 344 20.41 -5.17 -0.27
C SER A 344 21.14 -6.20 -1.14
N PHE A 345 20.73 -7.48 -1.06
CA PHE A 345 21.16 -8.51 -1.98
C PHE A 345 20.11 -9.62 -2.05
N GLY A 346 19.85 -10.15 -3.26
CA GLY A 346 18.69 -11.02 -3.52
C GLY A 346 18.80 -12.44 -2.96
N ARG A 347 19.98 -12.87 -2.49
CA ARG A 347 20.22 -14.22 -1.96
C ARG A 347 21.23 -14.22 -0.81
N LYS A 348 21.37 -15.36 -0.15
CA LYS A 348 22.44 -15.59 0.83
C LYS A 348 23.80 -15.69 0.11
N LEU A 349 24.84 -15.08 0.71
CA LEU A 349 26.22 -15.21 0.23
C LEU A 349 26.72 -16.64 0.43
N THR A 350 27.57 -17.10 -0.49
CA THR A 350 28.31 -18.36 -0.33
C THR A 350 29.47 -18.17 0.65
N LYS A 351 30.05 -19.27 1.10
CA LYS A 351 31.24 -19.21 2.00
C LYS A 351 32.44 -18.59 1.30
N GLU A 352 32.60 -18.89 0.01
CA GLU A 352 33.65 -18.38 -0.84
C GLU A 352 33.52 -16.88 -1.05
N GLU A 353 32.30 -16.39 -1.32
CA GLU A 353 32.01 -14.95 -1.44
C GLU A 353 32.29 -14.21 -0.13
N LEU A 354 31.89 -14.77 1.01
CA LEU A 354 32.20 -14.18 2.32
C LEU A 354 33.69 -14.07 2.56
N GLN A 355 34.45 -15.12 2.23
CA GLN A 355 35.92 -15.11 2.37
C GLN A 355 36.56 -14.06 1.45
N GLN A 356 36.11 -13.96 0.21
CA GLN A 356 36.62 -12.95 -0.73
C GLN A 356 36.31 -11.52 -0.27
N VAL A 357 35.16 -11.28 0.32
CA VAL A 357 34.81 -9.97 0.89
C VAL A 357 35.71 -9.66 2.10
N GLU A 358 35.94 -10.62 2.98
CA GLU A 358 36.83 -10.48 4.14
C GLU A 358 38.28 -10.18 3.70
N ASP A 359 38.80 -10.96 2.75
CA ASP A 359 40.15 -10.79 2.21
C ASP A 359 40.32 -9.40 1.57
N GLN A 360 39.30 -8.95 0.80
CA GLN A 360 39.35 -7.65 0.15
C GLN A 360 39.31 -6.47 1.16
N VAL A 361 38.52 -6.58 2.22
CA VAL A 361 38.50 -5.57 3.28
C VAL A 361 39.83 -5.54 4.00
N ASN A 362 40.40 -6.68 4.34
CA ASN A 362 41.69 -6.80 5.02
C ASN A 362 42.85 -6.27 4.16
N GLU A 363 42.84 -6.51 2.85
CA GLU A 363 43.80 -5.95 1.89
C GLU A 363 43.79 -4.39 1.98
N TRP A 364 42.60 -3.79 1.92
CA TRP A 364 42.46 -2.33 1.98
C TRP A 364 42.87 -1.75 3.34
N ILE A 365 42.60 -2.43 4.46
CA ILE A 365 43.03 -2.03 5.78
C ILE A 365 44.59 -2.04 5.86
N GLN A 366 45.20 -3.08 5.30
CA GLN A 366 46.68 -3.20 5.30
C GLN A 366 47.34 -2.17 4.40
N ALA A 367 46.68 -1.74 3.32
CA ALA A 367 47.17 -0.70 2.42
C ALA A 367 47.30 0.67 3.10
N LYS A 368 46.67 0.90 4.27
CA LYS A 368 46.71 2.14 5.06
C LYS A 368 46.44 3.39 4.23
N ALA A 369 45.50 3.30 3.26
CA ALA A 369 45.15 4.42 2.41
C ALA A 369 44.58 5.59 3.25
N PRO A 370 44.89 6.85 2.91
CA PRO A 370 44.32 7.99 3.58
C PRO A 370 42.82 8.09 3.29
N ILE A 371 42.06 8.43 4.32
CA ILE A 371 40.63 8.70 4.18
C ILE A 371 40.42 10.20 4.07
N THR A 372 39.80 10.65 2.99
CA THR A 372 39.40 12.04 2.78
C THR A 372 37.89 12.16 2.85
N CYS A 373 37.39 13.25 3.41
CA CYS A 373 35.97 13.59 3.44
C CYS A 373 35.81 14.94 2.74
N GLU A 374 35.01 14.95 1.66
CA GLU A 374 34.74 16.15 0.87
C GLU A 374 33.23 16.36 0.78
N GLU A 375 32.78 17.60 1.02
CA GLU A 375 31.40 17.99 0.77
C GLU A 375 31.23 18.31 -0.72
N MET A 376 30.29 17.64 -1.35
CA MET A 376 29.96 17.87 -2.76
C MET A 376 28.49 18.31 -2.87
N THR A 377 28.22 19.21 -3.82
CA THR A 377 26.84 19.52 -4.22
C THR A 377 26.23 18.32 -4.93
N VAL A 378 24.98 17.99 -4.60
CA VAL A 378 24.19 16.89 -5.19
C VAL A 378 23.83 17.21 -6.63
#